data_2ce2143db97336e11e08c21a2b0adf51
#
_entry.id   2ce2143db97336e11e08c21a2b0adf51
#
_cell.length_a   1.000
_cell.length_b   1.000
_cell.length_c   1.000
_cell.angle_alpha   90.00
_cell.angle_beta   90.00
_cell.angle_gamma   90.00
#
_symmetry.space_group_name_H-M   'P 1'
#
loop_
_entity.id
_entity.type
_entity.pdbx_description
1 polymer ?
#
loop_
_entity_poly.entity_id
_entity_poly.type
_entity_poly.pdbx_seq_one_letter_code
_entity_poly.pdbx_strand_id
1 'polypeptide(L)'
;IEQTGILCRIPNWWRKRAMECSVEIRLGEKKPAMVGFDSLISMQPQLCVDGEALTKKDVELLLAQTEGLAFLKGKWVEVNHKKLRELLKRMDGMDTSITLREALQMEIGNGKKISADVGALVTNGAWLSKMLRNLRKPSGIRSATVPKTVHATLRPYQKDGYTWLNYMQKLGFGACLADDMGLGKTLQVLCYLEKMRKSDKGAKTLLVVPASLIGNWQKEAAKFVPDMTIQVIHGKTSAQLAQEFDAGAAFLTITTYGMVSRIKAFQETMWDCVILDEAQAIKNPGTKQTREIKKLQAQMRIAMT
;
A
#
# COMPACT_ATOMS: atom_id res chain seq x y z
N ILE A 1 -44.57 -22.69 -22.96
CA ILE A 1 -45.30 -23.84 -22.40
C ILE A 1 -46.44 -23.36 -21.51
N GLU A 2 -46.25 -22.39 -20.59
CA GLU A 2 -47.32 -21.83 -19.74
C GLU A 2 -48.42 -21.13 -20.56
N GLN A 3 -48.05 -20.53 -21.69
CA GLN A 3 -49.03 -19.89 -22.61
C GLN A 3 -49.93 -20.91 -23.34
N THR A 4 -49.61 -22.22 -23.31
CA THR A 4 -50.43 -23.28 -23.89
C THR A 4 -51.37 -23.97 -22.91
N GLY A 5 -51.49 -23.44 -21.66
CA GLY A 5 -52.38 -24.01 -20.63
C GLY A 5 -51.89 -25.29 -19.96
N ILE A 6 -50.65 -25.70 -20.22
CA ILE A 6 -50.06 -26.89 -19.60
C ILE A 6 -49.44 -26.50 -18.26
N LEU A 7 -49.96 -27.06 -17.17
CA LEU A 7 -49.42 -26.90 -15.82
C LEU A 7 -48.07 -27.63 -15.69
N CYS A 8 -46.98 -26.90 -15.76
CA CYS A 8 -45.61 -27.42 -15.50
C CYS A 8 -45.27 -27.30 -14.03
N ARG A 9 -45.16 -28.40 -13.31
CA ARG A 9 -44.55 -28.40 -11.96
C ARG A 9 -43.03 -28.53 -12.12
N ILE A 10 -42.35 -27.37 -11.98
CA ILE A 10 -40.90 -27.33 -11.92
C ILE A 10 -40.44 -27.64 -10.49
N PRO A 11 -39.65 -28.68 -10.23
CA PRO A 11 -39.18 -29.02 -8.88
C PRO A 11 -38.37 -27.86 -8.28
N ASN A 12 -38.53 -27.63 -6.98
CA ASN A 12 -37.80 -26.52 -6.26
C ASN A 12 -36.27 -26.55 -6.39
N TRP A 13 -35.69 -27.74 -6.65
CA TRP A 13 -34.25 -27.86 -6.90
C TRP A 13 -33.84 -27.25 -8.23
N TRP A 14 -34.72 -27.19 -9.23
CA TRP A 14 -34.45 -26.57 -10.52
C TRP A 14 -34.27 -25.05 -10.41
N ARG A 15 -35.12 -24.36 -9.66
CA ARG A 15 -35.02 -22.93 -9.39
C ARG A 15 -33.72 -22.57 -8.64
N LYS A 16 -33.17 -23.50 -7.83
CA LYS A 16 -31.92 -23.30 -7.09
C LYS A 16 -30.67 -23.58 -7.94
N ARG A 17 -30.79 -24.13 -9.15
CA ARG A 17 -29.67 -24.48 -10.04
C ARG A 17 -29.52 -23.58 -11.26
N ALA A 18 -30.51 -22.78 -11.61
CA ALA A 18 -30.35 -21.77 -12.65
C ALA A 18 -29.47 -20.63 -12.12
N MET A 19 -28.34 -20.42 -12.74
CA MET A 19 -27.38 -19.40 -12.34
C MET A 19 -27.65 -18.11 -13.08
N GLU A 20 -27.66 -17.00 -12.37
CA GLU A 20 -27.81 -15.68 -12.95
C GLU A 20 -26.45 -15.10 -13.34
N CYS A 21 -26.46 -14.29 -14.43
CA CYS A 21 -25.29 -13.48 -14.76
C CYS A 21 -25.11 -12.36 -13.73
N SER A 22 -23.90 -12.15 -13.29
CA SER A 22 -23.52 -11.07 -12.39
C SER A 22 -22.31 -10.32 -12.93
N VAL A 23 -22.13 -9.07 -12.50
CA VAL A 23 -20.92 -8.31 -12.79
C VAL A 23 -19.93 -8.57 -11.67
N GLU A 24 -18.71 -8.95 -12.05
CA GLU A 24 -17.56 -9.04 -11.16
C GLU A 24 -16.54 -7.97 -11.56
N ILE A 25 -16.02 -7.23 -10.59
CA ILE A 25 -15.00 -6.21 -10.79
C ILE A 25 -13.67 -6.75 -10.29
N ARG A 26 -12.71 -6.94 -11.19
CA ARG A 26 -11.37 -7.41 -10.84
C ARG A 26 -10.40 -6.24 -10.73
N LEU A 27 -9.80 -6.06 -9.54
CA LEU A 27 -8.90 -4.95 -9.22
C LEU A 27 -7.43 -5.38 -9.26
N GLY A 28 -6.58 -4.61 -9.97
CA GLY A 28 -5.12 -4.75 -9.89
C GLY A 28 -4.61 -6.11 -10.40
N GLU A 29 -4.95 -6.51 -11.59
CA GLU A 29 -4.43 -7.72 -12.25
C GLU A 29 -2.93 -7.60 -12.52
N LYS A 30 -2.48 -6.44 -13.02
CA LYS A 30 -1.09 -6.16 -13.33
C LYS A 30 -0.51 -5.11 -12.38
N LYS A 31 0.83 -5.16 -12.17
CA LYS A 31 1.55 -4.16 -11.42
C LYS A 31 1.47 -2.81 -12.15
N PRO A 32 1.09 -1.70 -11.48
CA PRO A 32 1.13 -0.37 -12.07
C PRO A 32 2.58 0.06 -12.35
N ALA A 33 2.77 1.02 -13.27
CA ALA A 33 4.09 1.56 -13.63
C ALA A 33 4.80 2.19 -12.43
N MET A 34 4.06 2.95 -11.63
CA MET A 34 4.50 3.46 -10.32
C MET A 34 3.62 2.84 -9.24
N VAL A 35 4.20 2.60 -8.05
CA VAL A 35 3.47 2.07 -6.90
C VAL A 35 3.48 3.12 -5.80
N GLY A 36 2.33 3.37 -5.22
CA GLY A 36 2.07 4.36 -4.15
C GLY A 36 0.59 4.44 -3.90
N PHE A 37 0.17 5.14 -2.85
CA PHE A 37 -1.25 5.24 -2.48
C PHE A 37 -2.13 5.86 -3.59
N ASP A 38 -1.58 6.81 -4.35
CA ASP A 38 -2.30 7.52 -5.40
C ASP A 38 -2.06 6.90 -6.80
N SER A 39 -1.39 5.74 -6.87
CA SER A 39 -1.19 5.00 -8.12
C SER A 39 -2.50 4.41 -8.61
N LEU A 40 -2.76 4.59 -9.89
CA LEU A 40 -3.91 3.98 -10.55
C LEU A 40 -3.64 2.50 -10.82
N ILE A 41 -4.54 1.66 -10.36
CA ILE A 41 -4.57 0.21 -10.65
C ILE A 41 -5.74 -0.08 -11.58
N SER A 42 -5.58 -1.12 -12.40
CA SER A 42 -6.64 -1.52 -13.35
C SER A 42 -7.88 -1.99 -12.63
N MET A 43 -9.02 -1.51 -13.07
CA MET A 43 -10.34 -1.99 -12.70
C MET A 43 -10.97 -2.64 -13.94
N GLN A 44 -11.21 -3.95 -13.87
CA GLN A 44 -11.71 -4.72 -15.01
C GLN A 44 -13.08 -5.30 -14.64
N PRO A 45 -14.18 -4.67 -15.11
CA PRO A 45 -15.50 -5.28 -15.00
C PRO A 45 -15.59 -6.47 -15.94
N GLN A 46 -16.11 -7.58 -15.45
CA GLN A 46 -16.34 -8.80 -16.20
C GLN A 46 -17.74 -9.33 -15.92
N LEU A 47 -18.40 -9.84 -16.94
CA LEU A 47 -19.63 -10.57 -16.73
C LEU A 47 -19.28 -12.01 -16.33
N CYS A 48 -19.86 -12.49 -15.27
CA CYS A 48 -19.59 -13.81 -14.72
C CYS A 48 -20.86 -14.61 -14.51
N VAL A 49 -20.72 -15.93 -14.58
CA VAL A 49 -21.70 -16.90 -14.15
C VAL A 49 -21.03 -17.82 -13.14
N ASP A 50 -21.52 -17.84 -11.92
CA ASP A 50 -20.94 -18.63 -10.82
C ASP A 50 -19.43 -18.40 -10.61
N GLY A 51 -18.98 -17.13 -10.72
CA GLY A 51 -17.58 -16.74 -10.58
C GLY A 51 -16.69 -17.06 -11.80
N GLU A 52 -17.22 -17.65 -12.86
CA GLU A 52 -16.50 -17.87 -14.11
C GLU A 52 -16.76 -16.72 -15.09
N ALA A 53 -15.68 -16.06 -15.53
CA ALA A 53 -15.77 -14.94 -16.47
C ALA A 53 -16.30 -15.41 -17.84
N LEU A 54 -17.23 -14.65 -18.40
CA LEU A 54 -17.76 -14.86 -19.74
C LEU A 54 -16.87 -14.12 -20.76
N THR A 55 -16.59 -14.80 -21.88
CA THR A 55 -15.94 -14.18 -23.04
C THR A 55 -16.96 -13.41 -23.86
N LYS A 56 -16.49 -12.51 -24.74
CA LYS A 56 -17.38 -11.83 -25.70
C LYS A 56 -18.24 -12.78 -26.51
N LYS A 57 -17.66 -13.92 -26.95
CA LYS A 57 -18.38 -14.96 -27.67
C LYS A 57 -19.47 -15.60 -26.82
N ASP A 58 -19.21 -15.85 -25.54
CA ASP A 58 -20.21 -16.41 -24.61
C ASP A 58 -21.39 -15.45 -24.45
N VAL A 59 -21.12 -14.14 -24.35
CA VAL A 59 -22.16 -13.09 -24.24
C VAL A 59 -22.98 -13.00 -25.54
N GLU A 60 -22.33 -13.04 -26.69
CA GLU A 60 -23.00 -13.07 -28.02
C GLU A 60 -23.90 -14.28 -28.14
N LEU A 61 -23.43 -15.46 -27.73
CA LEU A 61 -24.22 -16.71 -27.72
C LEU A 61 -25.45 -16.58 -26.80
N LEU A 62 -25.29 -16.01 -25.60
CA LEU A 62 -26.41 -15.78 -24.67
C LEU A 62 -27.46 -14.80 -25.24
N LEU A 63 -27.01 -13.75 -25.96
CA LEU A 63 -27.90 -12.78 -26.59
C LEU A 63 -28.61 -13.33 -27.84
N ALA A 64 -28.00 -14.33 -28.48
CA ALA A 64 -28.59 -14.99 -29.68
C ALA A 64 -29.60 -16.12 -29.32
N GLN A 65 -29.56 -16.62 -28.08
CA GLN A 65 -30.49 -17.65 -27.62
C GLN A 65 -31.85 -17.06 -27.23
N THR A 66 -32.90 -17.86 -27.21
CA THR A 66 -34.21 -17.46 -26.70
C THR A 66 -34.16 -17.25 -25.20
N GLU A 67 -34.98 -16.32 -24.70
CA GLU A 67 -35.11 -16.11 -23.23
C GLU A 67 -35.53 -17.41 -22.53
N GLY A 68 -34.96 -17.65 -21.37
CA GLY A 68 -35.18 -18.83 -20.56
C GLY A 68 -33.90 -19.48 -20.09
N LEU A 69 -33.71 -20.77 -20.30
CA LEU A 69 -32.53 -21.51 -19.84
C LEU A 69 -31.62 -21.85 -21.03
N ALA A 70 -30.38 -21.48 -20.90
CA ALA A 70 -29.29 -21.83 -21.82
C ALA A 70 -28.24 -22.70 -21.14
N PHE A 71 -27.65 -23.63 -21.88
CA PHE A 71 -26.52 -24.41 -21.39
C PHE A 71 -25.21 -23.80 -21.87
N LEU A 72 -24.43 -23.28 -20.93
CA LEU A 72 -23.15 -22.60 -21.20
C LEU A 72 -22.07 -23.13 -20.26
N LYS A 73 -20.92 -23.50 -20.80
CA LYS A 73 -19.75 -24.00 -20.01
C LYS A 73 -20.11 -25.12 -19.03
N GLY A 74 -20.99 -26.04 -19.42
CA GLY A 74 -21.40 -27.17 -18.57
C GLY A 74 -22.44 -26.83 -17.48
N LYS A 75 -23.01 -25.62 -17.51
CA LYS A 75 -23.98 -25.11 -16.50
C LYS A 75 -25.23 -24.56 -17.18
N TRP A 76 -26.35 -24.67 -16.48
CA TRP A 76 -27.60 -24.05 -16.91
C TRP A 76 -27.67 -22.63 -16.40
N VAL A 77 -27.79 -21.67 -17.31
CA VAL A 77 -27.83 -20.21 -17.03
C VAL A 77 -29.18 -19.67 -17.41
N GLU A 78 -29.78 -18.87 -16.56
CA GLU A 78 -31.00 -18.13 -16.89
C GLU A 78 -30.69 -16.95 -17.79
N VAL A 79 -31.23 -16.95 -18.99
CA VAL A 79 -31.05 -15.88 -19.99
C VAL A 79 -32.23 -14.93 -19.90
N ASN A 80 -31.96 -13.73 -19.42
CA ASN A 80 -32.86 -12.61 -19.47
C ASN A 80 -32.16 -11.48 -20.22
N HIS A 81 -32.59 -11.24 -21.46
CA HIS A 81 -31.96 -10.28 -22.36
C HIS A 81 -32.00 -8.85 -21.80
N LYS A 82 -33.07 -8.46 -21.13
CA LYS A 82 -33.21 -7.14 -20.51
C LYS A 82 -32.16 -6.95 -19.43
N LYS A 83 -32.07 -7.92 -18.50
CA LYS A 83 -31.11 -7.91 -17.40
C LYS A 83 -29.66 -7.95 -17.92
N LEU A 84 -29.40 -8.79 -18.94
CA LEU A 84 -28.07 -8.91 -19.54
C LEU A 84 -27.63 -7.60 -20.22
N ARG A 85 -28.48 -6.94 -20.98
CA ARG A 85 -28.21 -5.63 -21.59
C ARG A 85 -28.02 -4.52 -20.55
N GLU A 86 -28.79 -4.52 -19.47
CA GLU A 86 -28.59 -3.59 -18.35
C GLU A 86 -27.24 -3.77 -17.69
N LEU A 87 -26.80 -5.03 -17.44
CA LEU A 87 -25.48 -5.31 -16.89
C LEU A 87 -24.35 -4.85 -17.82
N LEU A 88 -24.45 -5.13 -19.14
CA LEU A 88 -23.48 -4.68 -20.13
C LEU A 88 -23.41 -3.14 -20.19
N LYS A 89 -24.54 -2.46 -20.21
CA LYS A 89 -24.57 -0.99 -20.21
C LYS A 89 -23.95 -0.39 -18.96
N ARG A 90 -24.15 -1.03 -17.80
CA ARG A 90 -23.48 -0.62 -16.55
C ARG A 90 -21.97 -0.81 -16.63
N MET A 91 -21.50 -1.92 -17.21
CA MET A 91 -20.06 -2.18 -17.38
C MET A 91 -19.39 -1.14 -18.30
N ASP A 92 -20.06 -0.75 -19.39
CA ASP A 92 -19.54 0.26 -20.34
C ASP A 92 -19.41 1.67 -19.70
N GLY A 93 -20.20 1.96 -18.68
CA GLY A 93 -20.15 3.23 -17.93
C GLY A 93 -19.22 3.23 -16.71
N MET A 94 -18.51 2.12 -16.41
CA MET A 94 -17.63 2.03 -15.26
C MET A 94 -16.23 2.58 -15.57
N ASP A 95 -15.61 3.21 -14.56
CA ASP A 95 -14.21 3.58 -14.62
C ASP A 95 -13.31 2.34 -14.85
N THR A 96 -12.24 2.52 -15.60
CA THR A 96 -11.27 1.44 -15.92
C THR A 96 -10.09 1.40 -14.93
N SER A 97 -10.03 2.33 -14.00
CA SER A 97 -8.97 2.45 -13.02
C SER A 97 -9.48 3.04 -11.71
N ILE A 98 -8.80 2.70 -10.63
CA ILE A 98 -9.05 3.16 -9.26
C ILE A 98 -7.71 3.38 -8.59
N THR A 99 -7.62 4.27 -7.61
CA THR A 99 -6.39 4.45 -6.85
C THR A 99 -6.14 3.25 -5.95
N LEU A 100 -4.86 2.95 -5.71
CA LEU A 100 -4.49 1.89 -4.78
C LEU A 100 -5.00 2.18 -3.36
N ARG A 101 -5.08 3.44 -2.96
CA ARG A 101 -5.67 3.89 -1.69
C ARG A 101 -7.12 3.46 -1.56
N GLU A 102 -7.94 3.74 -2.56
CA GLU A 102 -9.37 3.36 -2.58
C GLU A 102 -9.53 1.85 -2.56
N ALA A 103 -8.73 1.11 -3.36
CA ALA A 103 -8.76 -0.35 -3.36
C ALA A 103 -8.42 -0.94 -1.98
N LEU A 104 -7.41 -0.37 -1.29
CA LEU A 104 -7.06 -0.79 0.08
C LEU A 104 -8.14 -0.41 1.10
N GLN A 105 -8.78 0.75 0.97
CA GLN A 105 -9.91 1.14 1.81
C GLN A 105 -11.10 0.19 1.65
N MET A 106 -11.38 -0.24 0.43
CA MET A 106 -12.40 -1.25 0.16
C MET A 106 -12.10 -2.58 0.87
N GLU A 107 -10.85 -3.03 0.81
CA GLU A 107 -10.43 -4.28 1.44
C GLU A 107 -10.52 -4.23 2.97
N ILE A 108 -10.17 -3.09 3.59
CA ILE A 108 -10.24 -2.89 5.05
C ILE A 108 -11.70 -2.70 5.50
N GLY A 109 -12.50 -1.99 4.71
CA GLY A 109 -13.89 -1.64 5.02
C GLY A 109 -14.92 -2.76 4.75
N ASN A 110 -14.51 -4.03 4.65
CA ASN A 110 -15.35 -5.17 4.23
C ASN A 110 -15.89 -5.07 2.79
N GLY A 111 -15.13 -4.59 1.84
CA GLY A 111 -15.18 -4.80 0.38
C GLY A 111 -16.53 -4.74 -0.35
N LYS A 112 -17.64 -4.85 0.39
CA LYS A 112 -18.98 -5.02 -0.13
C LYS A 112 -19.72 -3.72 -0.48
N LYS A 113 -19.19 -2.54 -0.14
CA LYS A 113 -19.94 -1.28 -0.24
C LYS A 113 -20.00 -0.66 -1.64
N ILE A 114 -19.02 -0.88 -2.51
CA ILE A 114 -19.18 -0.50 -3.94
C ILE A 114 -20.12 -1.48 -4.65
N SER A 115 -20.23 -2.70 -4.14
CA SER A 115 -21.15 -3.70 -4.68
C SER A 115 -22.62 -3.44 -4.36
N ALA A 116 -22.95 -2.65 -3.33
CA ALA A 116 -24.35 -2.45 -2.94
C ALA A 116 -25.12 -1.56 -3.94
N ASP A 117 -24.47 -0.51 -4.48
CA ASP A 117 -25.10 0.37 -5.49
C ASP A 117 -25.11 -0.23 -6.91
N VAL A 118 -24.19 -1.14 -7.20
CA VAL A 118 -23.98 -1.71 -8.55
C VAL A 118 -24.35 -3.19 -8.62
N GLY A 119 -24.54 -3.89 -7.49
CA GLY A 119 -24.80 -5.33 -7.46
C GLY A 119 -23.64 -6.17 -8.02
N ALA A 120 -22.40 -5.64 -7.97
CA ALA A 120 -21.21 -6.30 -8.49
C ALA A 120 -20.35 -6.88 -7.37
N LEU A 121 -19.77 -8.05 -7.60
CA LEU A 121 -18.78 -8.65 -6.71
C LEU A 121 -17.38 -8.07 -7.03
N VAL A 122 -16.70 -7.53 -6.01
CA VAL A 122 -15.32 -7.04 -6.18
C VAL A 122 -14.34 -8.13 -5.78
N THR A 123 -13.40 -8.44 -6.68
CA THR A 123 -12.33 -9.44 -6.47
C THR A 123 -10.96 -8.83 -6.74
N ASN A 124 -9.93 -9.36 -6.06
CA ASN A 124 -8.57 -8.90 -6.22
C ASN A 124 -7.85 -9.70 -7.32
N GLY A 125 -7.29 -8.99 -8.30
CA GLY A 125 -6.46 -9.57 -9.34
C GLY A 125 -5.11 -10.09 -8.82
N ALA A 126 -4.32 -10.70 -9.68
CA ALA A 126 -3.13 -11.44 -9.28
C ALA A 126 -2.09 -10.58 -8.53
N TRP A 127 -1.80 -9.38 -9.03
CA TRP A 127 -0.82 -8.49 -8.41
C TRP A 127 -1.32 -7.94 -7.05
N LEU A 128 -2.57 -7.45 -6.98
CA LEU A 128 -3.13 -6.90 -5.75
C LEU A 128 -3.25 -7.98 -4.67
N SER A 129 -3.72 -9.19 -5.03
CA SER A 129 -3.78 -10.33 -4.11
C SER A 129 -2.42 -10.72 -3.55
N LYS A 130 -1.37 -10.71 -4.38
CA LYS A 130 0.01 -10.98 -3.94
C LYS A 130 0.52 -9.89 -3.00
N MET A 131 0.26 -8.62 -3.32
CA MET A 131 0.65 -7.48 -2.49
C MET A 131 -0.02 -7.54 -1.12
N LEU A 132 -1.34 -7.73 -1.07
CA LEU A 132 -2.11 -7.86 0.17
C LEU A 132 -1.65 -9.03 1.03
N ARG A 133 -1.35 -10.18 0.41
CA ARG A 133 -0.80 -11.35 1.11
C ARG A 133 0.55 -11.03 1.76
N ASN A 134 1.44 -10.35 1.04
CA ASN A 134 2.74 -9.95 1.57
C ASN A 134 2.61 -8.91 2.70
N LEU A 135 1.62 -7.99 2.61
CA LEU A 135 1.32 -7.05 3.70
C LEU A 135 0.80 -7.76 4.95
N ARG A 136 -0.01 -8.81 4.80
CA ARG A 136 -0.54 -9.59 5.93
C ARG A 136 0.46 -10.61 6.50
N LYS A 137 1.34 -11.16 5.66
CA LYS A 137 2.35 -12.16 6.03
C LYS A 137 3.72 -11.80 5.44
N PRO A 138 4.55 -11.02 6.15
CA PRO A 138 5.85 -10.56 5.68
C PRO A 138 6.84 -11.70 5.35
N SER A 139 6.67 -12.89 5.92
CA SER A 139 7.51 -14.07 5.63
C SER A 139 7.53 -14.50 4.15
N GLY A 140 6.54 -14.06 3.36
CA GLY A 140 6.50 -14.28 1.90
C GLY A 140 7.33 -13.29 1.09
N ILE A 141 7.90 -12.27 1.72
CA ILE A 141 8.72 -11.26 1.06
C ILE A 141 10.15 -11.80 0.87
N ARG A 142 10.67 -11.68 -0.36
CA ARG A 142 12.07 -12.06 -0.61
C ARG A 142 12.99 -11.23 0.28
N SER A 143 13.80 -11.91 1.09
CA SER A 143 14.75 -11.27 2.01
C SER A 143 15.66 -10.26 1.31
N ALA A 144 15.77 -9.07 1.89
CA ALA A 144 16.67 -8.03 1.39
C ALA A 144 18.12 -8.34 1.79
N THR A 145 19.05 -8.08 0.87
CA THR A 145 20.49 -8.24 1.15
C THR A 145 20.96 -7.07 2.00
N VAL A 146 21.62 -7.36 3.11
CA VAL A 146 22.27 -6.35 3.97
C VAL A 146 23.58 -5.91 3.31
N PRO A 147 23.87 -4.59 3.22
CA PRO A 147 25.12 -4.11 2.68
C PRO A 147 26.33 -4.64 3.49
N LYS A 148 27.40 -5.02 2.79
CA LYS A 148 28.65 -5.51 3.43
C LYS A 148 29.36 -4.45 4.28
N THR A 149 29.03 -3.17 4.10
CA THR A 149 29.54 -2.03 4.86
C THR A 149 28.85 -1.86 6.22
N VAL A 150 27.87 -2.68 6.53
CA VAL A 150 27.25 -2.73 7.86
C VAL A 150 28.07 -3.66 8.75
N HIS A 151 28.63 -3.11 9.82
CA HIS A 151 29.47 -3.86 10.78
C HIS A 151 28.61 -4.55 11.86
N ALA A 152 27.61 -5.32 11.41
CA ALA A 152 26.77 -6.12 12.31
C ALA A 152 26.12 -7.30 11.57
N THR A 153 25.80 -8.33 12.33
CA THR A 153 24.96 -9.45 11.87
C THR A 153 23.56 -9.29 12.44
N LEU A 154 22.59 -9.14 11.56
CA LEU A 154 21.17 -9.03 11.95
C LEU A 154 20.65 -10.38 12.46
N ARG A 155 19.94 -10.35 13.58
CA ARG A 155 19.13 -11.49 14.04
C ARG A 155 17.98 -11.75 13.05
N PRO A 156 17.39 -12.96 13.00
CA PRO A 156 16.34 -13.28 12.03
C PRO A 156 15.21 -12.24 12.01
N TYR A 157 14.63 -11.89 13.14
CA TYR A 157 13.55 -10.89 13.21
C TYR A 157 14.00 -9.48 12.81
N GLN A 158 15.25 -9.07 13.08
CA GLN A 158 15.80 -7.79 12.60
C GLN A 158 15.95 -7.78 11.07
N LYS A 159 16.30 -8.92 10.50
CA LYS A 159 16.37 -9.10 9.05
C LYS A 159 14.99 -9.03 8.41
N ASP A 160 13.97 -9.52 9.10
CA ASP A 160 12.58 -9.43 8.66
C ASP A 160 12.10 -7.98 8.68
N GLY A 161 12.34 -7.22 9.76
CA GLY A 161 12.02 -5.80 9.84
C GLY A 161 12.78 -4.96 8.80
N TYR A 162 14.08 -5.20 8.62
CA TYR A 162 14.85 -4.58 7.55
C TYR A 162 14.29 -4.89 6.15
N THR A 163 13.91 -6.15 5.91
CA THR A 163 13.28 -6.58 4.65
C THR A 163 11.94 -5.89 4.44
N TRP A 164 11.14 -5.75 5.50
CA TRP A 164 9.89 -5.03 5.50
C TRP A 164 10.05 -3.57 5.12
N LEU A 165 10.99 -2.83 5.74
CA LEU A 165 11.28 -1.44 5.39
C LEU A 165 11.60 -1.27 3.90
N ASN A 166 12.44 -2.16 3.35
CA ASN A 166 12.77 -2.16 1.92
C ASN A 166 11.56 -2.48 1.02
N TYR A 167 10.65 -3.33 1.50
CA TYR A 167 9.43 -3.66 0.77
C TYR A 167 8.46 -2.48 0.75
N MET A 168 8.29 -1.80 1.88
CA MET A 168 7.45 -0.61 2.00
C MET A 168 7.95 0.52 1.10
N GLN A 169 9.26 0.75 1.05
CA GLN A 169 9.86 1.71 0.11
C GLN A 169 9.52 1.38 -1.35
N LYS A 170 9.64 0.11 -1.75
CA LYS A 170 9.31 -0.34 -3.12
C LYS A 170 7.84 -0.16 -3.48
N LEU A 171 6.97 -0.14 -2.48
CA LEU A 171 5.55 0.13 -2.65
C LEU A 171 5.22 1.63 -2.60
N GLY A 172 6.20 2.51 -2.31
CA GLY A 172 5.97 3.94 -2.08
C GLY A 172 5.12 4.21 -0.83
N PHE A 173 5.18 3.33 0.17
CA PHE A 173 4.46 3.44 1.43
C PHE A 173 5.40 3.88 2.54
N GLY A 174 4.87 4.56 3.56
CA GLY A 174 5.54 4.71 4.83
C GLY A 174 5.53 3.41 5.64
N ALA A 175 6.34 3.34 6.70
CA ALA A 175 6.42 2.18 7.58
C ALA A 175 6.33 2.59 9.06
N CYS A 176 5.76 1.70 9.88
CA CYS A 176 5.83 1.80 11.32
C CYS A 176 6.60 0.60 11.87
N LEU A 177 7.69 0.86 12.60
CA LEU A 177 8.51 -0.15 13.27
C LEU A 177 8.20 -0.09 14.77
N ALA A 178 7.30 -0.95 15.22
CA ALA A 178 6.73 -0.99 16.57
C ALA A 178 7.19 -2.23 17.35
N ASP A 179 8.45 -2.63 17.18
CA ASP A 179 9.05 -3.71 17.96
C ASP A 179 9.23 -3.27 19.43
N ASP A 180 9.31 -4.20 20.37
CA ASP A 180 9.60 -3.91 21.76
C ASP A 180 10.95 -3.18 21.93
N MET A 181 11.08 -2.46 23.04
CA MET A 181 12.33 -1.76 23.37
C MET A 181 13.50 -2.75 23.47
N GLY A 182 14.68 -2.34 23.00
CA GLY A 182 15.89 -3.17 23.06
C GLY A 182 16.02 -4.22 21.94
N LEU A 183 15.04 -4.39 21.05
CA LEU A 183 15.11 -5.33 19.93
C LEU A 183 15.97 -4.83 18.74
N GLY A 184 16.62 -3.67 18.87
CA GLY A 184 17.55 -3.15 17.87
C GLY A 184 16.87 -2.54 16.65
N LYS A 185 15.78 -1.78 16.87
CA LYS A 185 15.14 -0.97 15.83
C LYS A 185 16.13 -0.04 15.13
N THR A 186 16.99 0.63 15.91
CA THR A 186 18.05 1.53 15.40
C THR A 186 18.94 0.82 14.38
N LEU A 187 19.40 -0.40 14.68
CA LEU A 187 20.23 -1.18 13.76
C LEU A 187 19.48 -1.53 12.46
N GLN A 188 18.22 -1.89 12.54
CA GLN A 188 17.39 -2.18 11.36
C GLN A 188 17.28 -0.94 10.44
N VAL A 189 17.04 0.23 11.04
CA VAL A 189 16.94 1.49 10.31
C VAL A 189 18.30 1.92 9.76
N LEU A 190 19.39 1.79 10.51
CA LEU A 190 20.74 2.09 10.02
C LEU A 190 21.13 1.19 8.83
N CYS A 191 20.78 -0.09 8.86
CA CYS A 191 20.98 -1.00 7.71
C CYS A 191 20.17 -0.54 6.48
N TYR A 192 18.92 -0.09 6.70
CA TYR A 192 18.07 0.44 5.63
C TYR A 192 18.65 1.72 5.04
N LEU A 193 19.09 2.66 5.87
CA LEU A 193 19.73 3.90 5.46
C LEU A 193 21.05 3.65 4.71
N GLU A 194 21.88 2.72 5.19
CA GLU A 194 23.12 2.35 4.50
C GLU A 194 22.89 1.78 3.11
N LYS A 195 21.82 0.98 2.96
CA LYS A 195 21.43 0.49 1.64
C LYS A 195 20.97 1.62 0.72
N MET A 196 20.18 2.57 1.25
CA MET A 196 19.76 3.76 0.50
C MET A 196 20.98 4.57 0.05
N ARG A 197 21.93 4.86 0.95
CA ARG A 197 23.18 5.60 0.67
C ARG A 197 24.02 4.94 -0.41
N LYS A 198 24.08 3.60 -0.43
CA LYS A 198 24.81 2.86 -1.49
C LYS A 198 24.10 2.91 -2.84
N SER A 199 22.78 3.01 -2.85
CA SER A 199 21.99 3.09 -4.08
C SER A 199 21.96 4.52 -4.63
N ASP A 200 21.94 5.53 -3.74
CA ASP A 200 21.94 6.95 -4.09
C ASP A 200 22.77 7.73 -3.07
N LYS A 201 23.93 8.21 -3.53
CA LYS A 201 24.86 9.03 -2.70
C LYS A 201 24.34 10.44 -2.44
N GLY A 202 23.43 10.93 -3.26
CA GLY A 202 22.81 12.27 -3.13
C GLY A 202 21.55 12.28 -2.26
N ALA A 203 21.10 11.11 -1.80
CA ALA A 203 19.90 11.01 -0.98
C ALA A 203 20.05 11.80 0.33
N LYS A 204 18.97 12.51 0.71
CA LYS A 204 18.88 13.34 1.90
C LYS A 204 17.95 12.69 2.90
N THR A 205 18.45 12.39 4.09
CA THR A 205 17.65 11.73 5.13
C THR A 205 17.59 12.57 6.40
N LEU A 206 16.39 12.62 6.99
CA LEU A 206 16.12 13.36 8.23
C LEU A 206 15.68 12.39 9.31
N LEU A 207 16.37 12.43 10.44
CA LEU A 207 16.03 11.69 11.64
C LEU A 207 15.61 12.69 12.73
N VAL A 208 14.37 12.57 13.19
CA VAL A 208 13.80 13.39 14.26
C VAL A 208 13.69 12.54 15.52
N VAL A 209 14.39 12.95 16.58
CA VAL A 209 14.50 12.20 17.82
C VAL A 209 14.27 13.10 19.06
N PRO A 210 13.92 12.56 20.23
CA PRO A 210 14.11 13.23 21.50
C PRO A 210 15.58 13.61 21.72
N ALA A 211 15.84 14.78 22.33
CA ALA A 211 17.20 15.29 22.53
C ALA A 211 18.13 14.28 23.25
N SER A 212 17.61 13.52 24.19
CA SER A 212 18.34 12.49 24.95
C SER A 212 18.86 11.34 24.09
N LEU A 213 18.26 11.09 22.90
CA LEU A 213 18.62 9.98 22.03
C LEU A 213 19.63 10.34 20.94
N ILE A 214 19.96 11.63 20.73
CA ILE A 214 20.91 12.06 19.72
C ILE A 214 22.25 11.34 19.87
N GLY A 215 22.82 11.36 21.08
CA GLY A 215 24.11 10.73 21.35
C GLY A 215 24.10 9.22 21.16
N ASN A 216 22.97 8.56 21.44
CA ASN A 216 22.84 7.13 21.21
C ASN A 216 22.85 6.80 19.70
N TRP A 217 22.10 7.54 18.92
CA TRP A 217 22.08 7.38 17.45
C TRP A 217 23.46 7.61 16.83
N GLN A 218 24.22 8.63 17.27
CA GLN A 218 25.58 8.89 16.81
C GLN A 218 26.52 7.74 17.15
N LYS A 219 26.45 7.20 18.39
CA LYS A 219 27.28 6.05 18.82
C LYS A 219 26.97 4.79 18.04
N GLU A 220 25.70 4.48 17.83
CA GLU A 220 25.27 3.29 17.07
C GLU A 220 25.64 3.43 15.59
N ALA A 221 25.46 4.60 14.99
CA ALA A 221 25.87 4.85 13.62
C ALA A 221 27.39 4.70 13.44
N ALA A 222 28.21 5.31 14.32
CA ALA A 222 29.66 5.17 14.28
C ALA A 222 30.12 3.71 14.44
N LYS A 223 29.37 2.90 15.22
CA LYS A 223 29.67 1.49 15.43
C LYS A 223 29.29 0.62 14.22
N PHE A 224 28.12 0.81 13.64
CA PHE A 224 27.54 -0.12 12.66
C PHE A 224 27.69 0.34 11.22
N VAL A 225 27.76 1.65 10.97
CA VAL A 225 27.87 2.26 9.63
C VAL A 225 28.85 3.45 9.64
N PRO A 226 30.14 3.23 9.98
CA PRO A 226 31.11 4.28 10.24
C PRO A 226 31.33 5.24 9.06
N ASP A 227 31.10 4.81 7.84
CA ASP A 227 31.24 5.65 6.63
C ASP A 227 30.05 6.57 6.38
N MET A 228 28.98 6.52 7.19
CA MET A 228 27.80 7.35 7.02
C MET A 228 28.08 8.76 7.55
N THR A 229 27.99 9.75 6.68
CA THR A 229 28.13 11.17 7.08
C THR A 229 26.89 11.64 7.82
N ILE A 230 27.11 12.23 9.00
CA ILE A 230 26.03 12.68 9.90
C ILE A 230 26.25 14.13 10.28
N GLN A 231 25.22 14.95 10.16
CA GLN A 231 25.16 16.27 10.78
C GLN A 231 24.10 16.31 11.89
N VAL A 232 24.37 17.04 12.95
CA VAL A 232 23.44 17.21 14.06
C VAL A 232 23.02 18.67 14.15
N ILE A 233 21.72 18.89 14.04
CA ILE A 233 21.12 20.22 14.13
C ILE A 233 20.39 20.35 15.48
N HIS A 234 21.15 20.65 16.53
CA HIS A 234 20.68 20.80 17.90
C HIS A 234 21.68 21.60 18.77
N GLY A 235 21.20 22.21 19.83
CA GLY A 235 22.06 22.82 20.91
C GLY A 235 22.50 24.26 20.69
N LYS A 236 22.24 24.85 19.52
CA LYS A 236 22.48 26.28 19.23
C LYS A 236 21.17 27.05 19.09
N THR A 237 21.26 28.38 18.95
CA THR A 237 20.07 29.16 18.63
C THR A 237 19.49 28.79 17.27
N SER A 238 18.18 28.89 17.11
CA SER A 238 17.51 28.55 15.84
C SER A 238 18.00 29.41 14.67
N ALA A 239 18.41 30.65 14.91
CA ALA A 239 18.96 31.54 13.89
C ALA A 239 20.34 31.07 13.40
N GLN A 240 21.22 30.68 14.29
CA GLN A 240 22.54 30.12 13.94
C GLN A 240 22.41 28.80 13.19
N LEU A 241 21.54 27.91 13.68
CA LEU A 241 21.32 26.61 13.03
C LEU A 241 20.65 26.72 11.66
N ALA A 242 19.78 27.72 11.46
CA ALA A 242 19.16 27.98 10.16
C ALA A 242 20.19 28.46 9.12
N GLN A 243 21.22 29.21 9.56
CA GLN A 243 22.33 29.62 8.67
C GLN A 243 23.33 28.50 8.38
N GLU A 244 23.55 27.61 9.35
CA GLU A 244 24.50 26.49 9.22
C GLU A 244 23.87 25.25 8.55
N PHE A 245 22.54 25.20 8.45
CA PHE A 245 21.85 24.02 7.88
C PHE A 245 22.02 23.97 6.36
N ASP A 246 22.71 22.93 5.91
CA ASP A 246 22.73 22.51 4.51
C ASP A 246 22.24 21.05 4.41
N ALA A 247 21.13 20.86 3.72
CA ALA A 247 20.56 19.53 3.51
C ALA A 247 21.46 18.58 2.69
N GLY A 248 22.46 19.13 1.98
CA GLY A 248 23.47 18.37 1.20
C GLY A 248 24.74 18.07 1.97
N ALA A 249 24.97 18.68 3.14
CA ALA A 249 26.24 18.56 3.89
C ALA A 249 26.50 17.14 4.42
N ALA A 250 25.45 16.34 4.68
CA ALA A 250 25.56 14.99 5.16
C ALA A 250 24.39 14.12 4.64
N PHE A 251 24.61 12.81 4.56
CA PHE A 251 23.58 11.86 4.20
C PHE A 251 22.45 11.81 5.24
N LEU A 252 22.80 11.82 6.53
CA LEU A 252 21.86 11.78 7.65
C LEU A 252 21.89 13.07 8.47
N THR A 253 20.80 13.79 8.48
CA THR A 253 20.57 14.92 9.38
C THR A 253 19.80 14.45 10.60
N ILE A 254 20.38 14.63 11.81
CA ILE A 254 19.72 14.34 13.08
C ILE A 254 19.26 15.65 13.72
N THR A 255 18.00 15.71 14.10
CA THR A 255 17.42 16.88 14.78
C THR A 255 16.38 16.45 15.82
N THR A 256 15.81 17.43 16.52
CA THR A 256 14.76 17.17 17.51
C THR A 256 13.40 17.68 17.05
N TYR A 257 12.35 17.12 17.62
CA TYR A 257 10.97 17.54 17.35
C TYR A 257 10.75 19.05 17.49
N GLY A 258 11.37 19.65 18.50
CA GLY A 258 11.28 21.10 18.74
C GLY A 258 11.99 21.93 17.67
N MET A 259 13.08 21.42 17.09
CA MET A 259 13.85 22.14 16.07
C MET A 259 13.13 22.15 14.73
N VAL A 260 12.43 21.09 14.36
CA VAL A 260 11.62 21.02 13.11
C VAL A 260 10.61 22.17 13.04
N SER A 261 10.02 22.56 14.18
CA SER A 261 9.07 23.66 14.22
C SER A 261 9.71 25.07 14.20
N ARG A 262 11.03 25.14 14.35
CA ARG A 262 11.77 26.43 14.43
C ARG A 262 12.55 26.74 13.15
N ILE A 263 12.98 25.73 12.41
CA ILE A 263 13.79 25.89 11.20
C ILE A 263 12.94 25.50 9.98
N LYS A 264 12.49 26.51 9.22
CA LYS A 264 11.61 26.33 8.05
C LYS A 264 12.27 25.52 6.94
N ALA A 265 13.59 25.62 6.80
CA ALA A 265 14.35 24.91 5.77
C ALA A 265 14.14 23.38 5.80
N PHE A 266 13.80 22.77 6.94
CA PHE A 266 13.44 21.36 7.00
C PHE A 266 12.16 21.03 6.22
N GLN A 267 11.20 21.96 6.18
CA GLN A 267 9.93 21.80 5.48
C GLN A 267 10.05 22.13 3.99
N GLU A 268 10.99 22.98 3.62
CA GLU A 268 11.28 23.38 2.24
C GLU A 268 12.16 22.34 1.52
N THR A 269 12.84 21.48 2.29
CA THR A 269 13.66 20.39 1.75
C THR A 269 12.79 19.19 1.37
N MET A 270 12.98 18.67 0.16
CA MET A 270 12.46 17.36 -0.22
C MET A 270 13.41 16.28 0.31
N TRP A 271 12.93 15.48 1.25
CA TRP A 271 13.68 14.38 1.85
C TRP A 271 13.39 13.06 1.14
N ASP A 272 14.41 12.24 0.93
CA ASP A 272 14.20 10.87 0.44
C ASP A 272 13.63 9.99 1.55
N CYS A 273 14.06 10.21 2.81
CA CYS A 273 13.47 9.53 3.95
C CYS A 273 13.40 10.44 5.19
N VAL A 274 12.26 10.45 5.84
CA VAL A 274 12.06 11.05 7.18
C VAL A 274 11.79 9.95 8.18
N ILE A 275 12.59 9.89 9.25
CA ILE A 275 12.46 8.93 10.34
C ILE A 275 12.07 9.67 11.60
N LEU A 276 11.05 9.19 12.29
CA LEU A 276 10.59 9.71 13.57
C LEU A 276 10.84 8.64 14.63
N ASP A 277 11.80 8.89 15.51
CA ASP A 277 12.02 8.01 16.67
C ASP A 277 11.15 8.46 17.84
N GLU A 278 10.66 7.53 18.64
CA GLU A 278 9.65 7.78 19.68
C GLU A 278 8.44 8.55 19.09
N ALA A 279 7.88 8.02 17.99
CA ALA A 279 6.84 8.67 17.19
C ALA A 279 5.55 8.97 17.99
N GLN A 280 5.36 8.37 19.18
CA GLN A 280 4.29 8.76 20.09
C GLN A 280 4.35 10.24 20.50
N ALA A 281 5.49 10.93 20.32
CA ALA A 281 5.62 12.37 20.52
C ALA A 281 4.64 13.19 19.67
N ILE A 282 4.16 12.64 18.56
CA ILE A 282 3.21 13.28 17.66
C ILE A 282 1.82 12.63 17.65
N LYS A 283 1.46 11.89 18.70
CA LYS A 283 0.15 11.21 18.80
C LYS A 283 -1.04 12.17 18.80
N ASN A 284 -0.85 13.39 19.32
CA ASN A 284 -1.92 14.38 19.36
C ASN A 284 -1.88 15.27 18.10
N PRO A 285 -2.88 15.17 17.20
CA PRO A 285 -2.90 15.94 15.95
C PRO A 285 -3.07 17.45 16.15
N GLY A 286 -3.60 17.91 17.30
CA GLY A 286 -3.84 19.31 17.61
C GLY A 286 -2.59 20.11 17.98
N THR A 287 -1.47 19.46 18.31
CA THR A 287 -0.26 20.17 18.73
C THR A 287 0.45 20.84 17.55
N LYS A 288 1.11 21.99 17.83
CA LYS A 288 1.96 22.68 16.85
C LYS A 288 3.04 21.74 16.33
N GLN A 289 3.70 20.98 17.20
CA GLN A 289 4.74 20.04 16.87
C GLN A 289 4.27 18.99 15.84
N THR A 290 3.12 18.37 16.07
CA THR A 290 2.55 17.39 15.13
C THR A 290 2.25 18.01 13.78
N ARG A 291 1.68 19.21 13.76
CA ARG A 291 1.37 19.93 12.52
C ARG A 291 2.63 20.24 11.71
N GLU A 292 3.71 20.69 12.36
CA GLU A 292 4.97 21.00 11.68
C GLU A 292 5.68 19.75 11.16
N ILE A 293 5.69 18.65 11.91
CA ILE A 293 6.22 17.36 11.45
C ILE A 293 5.45 16.84 10.20
N LYS A 294 4.13 17.00 10.17
CA LYS A 294 3.31 16.59 9.02
C LYS A 294 3.57 17.40 7.75
N LYS A 295 4.11 18.61 7.85
CA LYS A 295 4.49 19.46 6.70
C LYS A 295 5.80 19.02 6.04
N LEU A 296 6.63 18.21 6.70
CA LEU A 296 7.85 17.70 6.10
C LEU A 296 7.54 16.97 4.80
N GLN A 297 8.25 17.30 3.74
CA GLN A 297 8.11 16.65 2.43
C GLN A 297 9.06 15.45 2.36
N ALA A 298 8.55 14.26 2.10
CA ALA A 298 9.37 13.05 2.05
C ALA A 298 8.79 11.99 1.12
N GLN A 299 9.66 11.29 0.40
CA GLN A 299 9.29 10.13 -0.42
C GLN A 299 8.93 8.93 0.48
N MET A 300 9.70 8.70 1.53
CA MET A 300 9.49 7.63 2.51
C MET A 300 9.38 8.23 3.92
N ARG A 301 8.48 7.68 4.73
CA ARG A 301 8.35 8.02 6.16
C ARG A 301 8.42 6.77 7.00
N ILE A 302 9.25 6.79 8.06
CA ILE A 302 9.37 5.70 9.02
C ILE A 302 9.04 6.25 10.40
N ALA A 303 8.06 5.65 11.07
CA ALA A 303 7.78 5.88 12.47
C ALA A 303 8.36 4.72 13.30
N MET A 304 9.02 5.05 14.38
CA MET A 304 9.53 4.08 15.37
C MET A 304 8.88 4.38 16.72
N THR A 305 8.46 3.33 17.41
CA THR A 305 7.79 3.45 18.74
C THR A 305 8.13 2.26 19.62
#